data_19ed542941f2afc45e2c50b6a86f2f4a
#
_entry.id   19ed542941f2afc45e2c50b6a86f2f4a
#
_cell.length_a   1.000
_cell.length_b   1.000
_cell.length_c   1.000
_cell.angle_alpha   90.00
_cell.angle_beta   90.00
_cell.angle_gamma   90.00
#
_symmetry.space_group_name_H-M   'P 1'
#
loop_
_entity.id
_entity.type
_entity.pdbx_description
1 polymer ?
#
loop_
_entity_poly.entity_id
_entity_poly.type
_entity_poly.pdbx_seq_one_letter_code
_entity_poly.pdbx_strand_id
1 'polypeptide(L)'
;MQRRIVIASGDKNELEQLRQMLPRLSYRVVGEAGSGMNALKAVRTTSPEVVLLDDRLPVLDGMQVAKILTEENLAPAVLMVSQGNKALVERAREVASAFLMRPYLEDQVYAAVEAAAASYKRYTQLQQQLNELQETLKSRKIVERAKGLLMKRKGFTEEQAFKAIQQTAMKKRTTMKSVAEAIITAYEIEM
;
A
#
# COMPACT_ATOMS: atom_id res chain seq x y z
N MET A 1 -13.10 13.25 -11.93
CA MET A 1 -11.99 12.50 -12.57
C MET A 1 -12.45 11.06 -12.73
N GLN A 2 -12.31 10.44 -13.90
CA GLN A 2 -12.72 9.04 -14.11
C GLN A 2 -11.71 8.10 -13.45
N ARG A 3 -12.19 7.11 -12.68
CA ARG A 3 -11.34 6.11 -12.02
C ARG A 3 -10.64 5.23 -13.06
N ARG A 4 -9.35 5.02 -12.88
CA ARG A 4 -8.48 4.27 -13.79
C ARG A 4 -8.45 2.79 -13.41
N ILE A 5 -8.82 1.92 -14.35
CA ILE A 5 -8.97 0.48 -14.10
C ILE A 5 -8.08 -0.31 -15.08
N VAL A 6 -7.40 -1.32 -14.56
CA VAL A 6 -6.81 -2.41 -15.34
C VAL A 6 -7.76 -3.61 -15.30
N ILE A 7 -7.97 -4.24 -16.43
CA ILE A 7 -8.75 -5.47 -16.57
C ILE A 7 -7.86 -6.63 -17.00
N ALA A 8 -8.04 -7.79 -16.40
CA ALA A 8 -7.27 -8.98 -16.72
C ALA A 8 -8.17 -10.22 -16.74
N SER A 9 -8.30 -10.83 -17.88
CA SER A 9 -8.99 -12.11 -18.08
C SER A 9 -8.35 -12.90 -19.20
N GLY A 10 -8.30 -14.24 -19.04
CA GLY A 10 -7.93 -15.17 -20.11
C GLY A 10 -9.00 -15.28 -21.21
N ASP A 11 -10.23 -14.85 -20.93
CA ASP A 11 -11.35 -14.86 -21.88
C ASP A 11 -11.47 -13.52 -22.61
N LYS A 12 -11.28 -13.55 -23.93
CA LYS A 12 -11.38 -12.36 -24.79
C LYS A 12 -12.80 -11.76 -24.80
N ASN A 13 -13.83 -12.59 -24.68
CA ASN A 13 -15.22 -12.10 -24.63
C ASN A 13 -15.48 -11.32 -23.34
N GLU A 14 -14.95 -11.79 -22.22
CA GLU A 14 -15.05 -11.08 -20.94
C GLU A 14 -14.29 -9.75 -20.98
N LEU A 15 -13.08 -9.72 -21.55
CA LEU A 15 -12.35 -8.46 -21.75
C LEU A 15 -13.14 -7.46 -22.60
N GLU A 16 -13.75 -7.91 -23.69
CA GLU A 16 -14.58 -7.05 -24.55
C GLU A 16 -15.84 -6.56 -23.84
N GLN A 17 -16.50 -7.43 -23.07
CA GLN A 17 -17.66 -7.05 -22.25
C GLN A 17 -17.30 -5.97 -21.22
N LEU A 18 -16.20 -6.15 -20.49
CA LEU A 18 -15.72 -5.16 -19.52
C LEU A 18 -15.30 -3.85 -20.19
N ARG A 19 -14.64 -3.93 -21.36
CA ARG A 19 -14.25 -2.75 -22.13
C ARG A 19 -15.45 -1.90 -22.54
N GLN A 20 -16.59 -2.51 -22.86
CA GLN A 20 -17.82 -1.80 -23.22
C GLN A 20 -18.59 -1.31 -21.99
N MET A 21 -18.58 -2.05 -20.89
CA MET A 21 -19.29 -1.77 -19.66
C MET A 21 -18.67 -0.62 -18.85
N LEU A 22 -17.36 -0.68 -18.62
CA LEU A 22 -16.68 0.24 -17.70
C LEU A 22 -16.80 1.72 -18.06
N PRO A 23 -16.72 2.14 -19.35
CA PRO A 23 -16.96 3.54 -19.70
C PRO A 23 -18.37 4.05 -19.40
N ARG A 24 -19.40 3.18 -19.48
CA ARG A 24 -20.79 3.53 -19.11
C ARG A 24 -20.91 3.82 -17.62
N LEU A 25 -20.09 3.17 -16.80
CA LEU A 25 -19.96 3.41 -15.37
C LEU A 25 -19.02 4.57 -15.01
N SER A 26 -18.60 5.36 -16.01
CA SER A 26 -17.66 6.47 -15.86
C SER A 26 -16.26 6.03 -15.39
N TYR A 27 -15.83 4.83 -15.72
CA TYR A 27 -14.48 4.33 -15.51
C TYR A 27 -13.64 4.39 -16.78
N ARG A 28 -12.33 4.51 -16.63
CA ARG A 28 -11.36 4.49 -17.74
C ARG A 28 -10.50 3.24 -17.68
N VAL A 29 -10.59 2.39 -18.67
CA VAL A 29 -9.66 1.26 -18.85
C VAL A 29 -8.30 1.82 -19.29
N VAL A 30 -7.26 1.58 -18.49
CA VAL A 30 -5.90 2.06 -18.74
C VAL A 30 -4.93 0.94 -19.07
N GLY A 31 -5.37 -0.31 -19.01
CA GLY A 31 -4.60 -1.48 -19.39
C GLY A 31 -5.45 -2.73 -19.42
N GLU A 32 -5.08 -3.65 -20.32
CA GLU A 32 -5.72 -4.94 -20.50
C GLU A 32 -4.68 -6.05 -20.52
N ALA A 33 -5.01 -7.20 -19.96
CA ALA A 33 -4.10 -8.32 -19.87
C ALA A 33 -4.81 -9.66 -20.06
N GLY A 34 -4.21 -10.56 -20.84
CA GLY A 34 -4.68 -11.94 -21.03
C GLY A 34 -3.96 -12.95 -20.12
N SER A 35 -3.07 -12.51 -19.23
CA SER A 35 -2.33 -13.36 -18.30
C SER A 35 -1.95 -12.59 -17.04
N GLY A 36 -1.68 -13.31 -15.94
CA GLY A 36 -1.29 -12.68 -14.69
C GLY A 36 0.02 -11.88 -14.75
N MET A 37 1.00 -12.37 -15.51
CA MET A 37 2.27 -11.64 -15.72
C MET A 37 2.06 -10.32 -16.46
N ASN A 38 1.21 -10.32 -17.50
CA ASN A 38 0.88 -9.10 -18.21
C ASN A 38 0.03 -8.14 -17.37
N ALA A 39 -0.83 -8.66 -16.48
CA ALA A 39 -1.58 -7.86 -15.54
C ALA A 39 -0.66 -7.10 -14.58
N LEU A 40 0.33 -7.76 -13.96
CA LEU A 40 1.33 -7.10 -13.12
C LEU A 40 2.12 -6.03 -13.87
N LYS A 41 2.55 -6.34 -15.11
CA LYS A 41 3.24 -5.35 -15.95
C LYS A 41 2.36 -4.13 -16.22
N ALA A 42 1.10 -4.35 -16.60
CA ALA A 42 0.14 -3.27 -16.85
C ALA A 42 -0.07 -2.40 -15.59
N VAL A 43 -0.24 -3.02 -14.41
CA VAL A 43 -0.42 -2.30 -13.14
C VAL A 43 0.79 -1.43 -12.81
N ARG A 44 2.00 -1.97 -12.89
CA ARG A 44 3.23 -1.22 -12.60
C ARG A 44 3.45 -0.06 -13.56
N THR A 45 3.06 -0.22 -14.83
CA THR A 45 3.23 0.83 -15.86
C THR A 45 2.16 1.91 -15.75
N THR A 46 0.92 1.53 -15.46
CA THR A 46 -0.20 2.46 -15.52
C THR A 46 -0.63 3.00 -14.16
N SER A 47 -0.20 2.39 -13.04
CA SER A 47 -0.62 2.74 -11.67
C SER A 47 -2.14 2.96 -11.56
N PRO A 48 -2.97 1.91 -11.79
CA PRO A 48 -4.42 2.02 -11.77
C PRO A 48 -4.96 2.22 -10.34
N GLU A 49 -6.19 2.68 -10.21
CA GLU A 49 -6.86 2.80 -8.92
C GLU A 49 -7.58 1.51 -8.49
N VAL A 50 -7.92 0.63 -9.44
CA VAL A 50 -8.51 -0.71 -9.19
C VAL A 50 -8.09 -1.66 -10.31
N VAL A 51 -7.94 -2.94 -9.97
CA VAL A 51 -7.67 -4.02 -10.92
C VAL A 51 -8.79 -5.05 -10.85
N LEU A 52 -9.44 -5.32 -11.98
CA LEU A 52 -10.37 -6.44 -12.12
C LEU A 52 -9.60 -7.66 -12.62
N LEU A 53 -9.60 -8.74 -11.85
CA LEU A 53 -8.78 -9.94 -12.11
C LEU A 53 -9.66 -11.18 -12.24
N ASP A 54 -9.56 -11.88 -13.35
CA ASP A 54 -10.08 -13.25 -13.46
C ASP A 54 -9.30 -14.19 -12.54
N ASP A 55 -10.01 -15.02 -11.77
CA ASP A 55 -9.40 -16.04 -10.91
C ASP A 55 -8.58 -17.07 -11.71
N ARG A 56 -8.90 -17.30 -12.99
CA ARG A 56 -8.30 -18.30 -13.87
C ARG A 56 -7.36 -17.72 -14.92
N LEU A 57 -6.53 -16.77 -14.54
CA LEU A 57 -5.52 -16.24 -15.45
C LEU A 57 -4.43 -17.28 -15.76
N PRO A 58 -3.97 -17.37 -17.02
CA PRO A 58 -2.85 -18.26 -17.37
C PRO A 58 -1.52 -17.74 -16.80
N VAL A 59 -0.58 -18.68 -16.60
CA VAL A 59 0.78 -18.50 -16.09
C VAL A 59 0.83 -18.13 -14.62
N LEU A 60 0.13 -17.10 -14.20
CA LEU A 60 0.00 -16.64 -12.81
C LEU A 60 -1.49 -16.39 -12.58
N ASP A 61 -2.11 -17.15 -11.68
CA ASP A 61 -3.54 -17.04 -11.43
C ASP A 61 -3.93 -15.72 -10.75
N GLY A 62 -5.23 -15.38 -10.80
CA GLY A 62 -5.69 -14.10 -10.26
C GLY A 62 -5.47 -13.94 -8.75
N MET A 63 -5.47 -15.05 -8.00
CA MET A 63 -5.17 -15.05 -6.56
C MET A 63 -3.71 -14.67 -6.29
N GLN A 64 -2.79 -15.25 -7.04
CA GLN A 64 -1.36 -14.95 -6.94
C GLN A 64 -1.07 -13.50 -7.33
N VAL A 65 -1.72 -13.01 -8.41
CA VAL A 65 -1.62 -11.59 -8.79
C VAL A 65 -2.17 -10.69 -7.68
N ALA A 66 -3.37 -10.97 -7.14
CA ALA A 66 -3.97 -10.18 -6.07
C ALA A 66 -3.09 -10.14 -4.81
N LYS A 67 -2.45 -11.27 -4.46
CA LYS A 67 -1.49 -11.34 -3.36
C LYS A 67 -0.30 -10.39 -3.58
N ILE A 68 0.32 -10.43 -4.75
CA ILE A 68 1.44 -9.53 -5.09
C ILE A 68 1.00 -8.06 -5.04
N LEU A 69 -0.18 -7.73 -5.60
CA LEU A 69 -0.71 -6.37 -5.56
C LEU A 69 -0.88 -5.85 -4.13
N THR A 70 -1.32 -6.72 -3.22
CA THR A 70 -1.51 -6.40 -1.79
C THR A 70 -0.17 -6.27 -1.07
N GLU A 71 0.76 -7.21 -1.26
CA GLU A 71 2.08 -7.21 -0.61
C GLU A 71 2.94 -6.01 -1.04
N GLU A 72 2.91 -5.66 -2.33
CA GLU A 72 3.64 -4.52 -2.88
C GLU A 72 2.86 -3.19 -2.79
N ASN A 73 1.65 -3.18 -2.23
CA ASN A 73 0.77 -2.00 -2.13
C ASN A 73 0.59 -1.26 -3.46
N LEU A 74 0.36 -2.00 -4.56
CA LEU A 74 0.26 -1.43 -5.90
C LEU A 74 -1.13 -0.90 -6.23
N ALA A 75 -2.16 -1.71 -6.02
CA ALA A 75 -3.56 -1.37 -6.28
C ALA A 75 -4.51 -2.41 -5.64
N PRO A 76 -5.75 -2.04 -5.32
CA PRO A 76 -6.77 -2.97 -4.85
C PRO A 76 -7.21 -3.90 -5.98
N ALA A 77 -7.36 -5.19 -5.65
CA ALA A 77 -7.84 -6.22 -6.56
C ALA A 77 -9.32 -6.53 -6.31
N VAL A 78 -10.10 -6.59 -7.38
CA VAL A 78 -11.44 -7.19 -7.41
C VAL A 78 -11.32 -8.51 -8.17
N LEU A 79 -11.55 -9.63 -7.49
CA LEU A 79 -11.50 -10.95 -8.11
C LEU A 79 -12.85 -11.31 -8.73
N MET A 80 -12.82 -11.68 -10.01
CA MET A 80 -13.96 -12.19 -10.75
C MET A 80 -13.97 -13.71 -10.67
N VAL A 81 -14.94 -14.28 -9.94
CA VAL A 81 -15.00 -15.71 -9.61
C VAL A 81 -16.24 -16.38 -10.16
N SER A 82 -16.14 -17.66 -10.45
CA SER A 82 -17.30 -18.47 -10.86
C SER A 82 -18.22 -18.76 -9.67
N GLN A 83 -19.54 -18.87 -9.92
CA GLN A 83 -20.52 -19.22 -8.89
C GLN A 83 -20.18 -20.59 -8.25
N GLY A 84 -20.50 -20.70 -6.94
CA GLY A 84 -20.36 -21.95 -6.19
C GLY A 84 -19.00 -22.23 -5.60
N ASN A 85 -17.96 -21.45 -5.91
CA ASN A 85 -16.62 -21.67 -5.35
C ASN A 85 -16.42 -20.94 -4.01
N LYS A 86 -17.18 -21.38 -2.97
CA LYS A 86 -17.06 -20.80 -1.62
C LYS A 86 -15.65 -20.90 -1.05
N ALA A 87 -14.94 -22.01 -1.30
CA ALA A 87 -13.59 -22.22 -0.82
C ALA A 87 -12.60 -21.21 -1.43
N LEU A 88 -12.80 -20.84 -2.70
CA LEU A 88 -11.99 -19.79 -3.34
C LEU A 88 -12.27 -18.42 -2.70
N VAL A 89 -13.54 -18.09 -2.47
CA VAL A 89 -13.93 -16.82 -1.84
C VAL A 89 -13.30 -16.68 -0.44
N GLU A 90 -13.33 -17.75 0.37
CA GLU A 90 -12.71 -17.73 1.71
C GLU A 90 -11.19 -17.49 1.62
N ARG A 91 -10.49 -18.17 0.72
CA ARG A 91 -9.05 -17.97 0.52
C ARG A 91 -8.72 -16.58 -0.04
N ALA A 92 -9.58 -16.07 -0.90
CA ALA A 92 -9.39 -14.79 -1.55
C ALA A 92 -9.62 -13.58 -0.63
N ARG A 93 -10.32 -13.76 0.51
CA ARG A 93 -10.57 -12.69 1.49
C ARG A 93 -9.31 -12.03 2.04
N GLU A 94 -8.20 -12.77 2.08
CA GLU A 94 -6.93 -12.27 2.60
C GLU A 94 -6.18 -11.39 1.58
N VAL A 95 -6.49 -11.55 0.28
CA VAL A 95 -5.70 -10.94 -0.80
C VAL A 95 -6.51 -10.04 -1.74
N ALA A 96 -7.82 -10.20 -1.81
CA ALA A 96 -8.70 -9.40 -2.66
C ALA A 96 -9.49 -8.37 -1.84
N SER A 97 -9.62 -7.17 -2.38
CA SER A 97 -10.39 -6.09 -1.74
C SER A 97 -11.90 -6.22 -1.94
N ALA A 98 -12.32 -6.92 -2.98
CA ALA A 98 -13.71 -7.25 -3.28
C ALA A 98 -13.80 -8.43 -4.27
N PHE A 99 -15.04 -8.95 -4.46
CA PHE A 99 -15.34 -10.06 -5.37
C PHE A 99 -16.49 -9.71 -6.29
N LEU A 100 -16.42 -10.27 -7.51
CA LEU A 100 -17.52 -10.30 -8.47
C LEU A 100 -17.81 -11.75 -8.83
N MET A 101 -19.03 -12.21 -8.60
CA MET A 101 -19.45 -13.55 -9.01
C MET A 101 -20.09 -13.51 -10.41
N ARG A 102 -19.61 -14.36 -11.31
CA ARG A 102 -20.17 -14.52 -12.66
C ARG A 102 -21.49 -15.27 -12.61
N PRO A 103 -22.51 -14.92 -13.45
CA PRO A 103 -22.56 -13.71 -14.26
C PRO A 103 -22.79 -12.45 -13.39
N TYR A 104 -22.22 -11.31 -13.77
CA TYR A 104 -22.35 -10.05 -13.03
C TYR A 104 -23.04 -8.96 -13.88
N LEU A 105 -23.71 -8.05 -13.19
CA LEU A 105 -24.40 -6.90 -13.75
C LEU A 105 -23.57 -5.61 -13.54
N GLU A 106 -23.88 -4.56 -14.30
CA GLU A 106 -23.21 -3.26 -14.21
C GLU A 106 -23.19 -2.69 -12.77
N ASP A 107 -24.31 -2.74 -12.07
CA ASP A 107 -24.43 -2.26 -10.68
C ASP A 107 -23.53 -3.02 -9.71
N GLN A 108 -23.34 -4.33 -9.93
CA GLN A 108 -22.46 -5.16 -9.12
C GLN A 108 -20.98 -4.81 -9.38
N VAL A 109 -20.61 -4.56 -10.64
CA VAL A 109 -19.27 -4.10 -11.01
C VAL A 109 -19.00 -2.74 -10.37
N TYR A 110 -19.95 -1.80 -10.48
CA TYR A 110 -19.84 -0.49 -9.83
C TYR A 110 -19.64 -0.62 -8.32
N ALA A 111 -20.50 -1.37 -7.64
CA ALA A 111 -20.42 -1.55 -6.19
C ALA A 111 -19.08 -2.18 -5.76
N ALA A 112 -18.61 -3.21 -6.46
CA ALA A 112 -17.35 -3.88 -6.15
C ALA A 112 -16.12 -2.98 -6.35
N VAL A 113 -16.09 -2.21 -7.45
CA VAL A 113 -15.01 -1.26 -7.75
C VAL A 113 -14.95 -0.16 -6.69
N GLU A 114 -16.10 0.46 -6.36
CA GLU A 114 -16.14 1.52 -5.35
C GLU A 114 -15.80 1.01 -3.94
N ALA A 115 -16.28 -0.19 -3.58
CA ALA A 115 -15.96 -0.82 -2.30
C ALA A 115 -14.45 -1.12 -2.19
N ALA A 116 -13.85 -1.69 -3.25
CA ALA A 116 -12.43 -1.99 -3.29
C ALA A 116 -11.57 -0.72 -3.15
N ALA A 117 -11.89 0.31 -3.93
CA ALA A 117 -11.17 1.58 -3.87
C ALA A 117 -11.29 2.26 -2.51
N ALA A 118 -12.49 2.30 -1.92
CA ALA A 118 -12.71 2.91 -0.61
C ALA A 118 -12.00 2.13 0.51
N SER A 119 -12.02 0.80 0.46
CA SER A 119 -11.33 -0.06 1.42
C SER A 119 -9.81 0.13 1.34
N TYR A 120 -9.24 0.12 0.14
CA TYR A 120 -7.81 0.31 -0.07
C TYR A 120 -7.34 1.69 0.38
N LYS A 121 -8.12 2.75 0.10
CA LYS A 121 -7.81 4.10 0.59
C LYS A 121 -7.75 4.14 2.12
N ARG A 122 -8.69 3.53 2.81
CA ARG A 122 -8.67 3.43 4.28
C ARG A 122 -7.46 2.66 4.78
N TYR A 123 -7.16 1.52 4.16
CA TYR A 123 -6.01 0.70 4.50
C TYR A 123 -4.68 1.47 4.36
N THR A 124 -4.46 2.14 3.23
CA THR A 124 -3.23 2.90 2.99
C THR A 124 -3.09 4.08 3.94
N GLN A 125 -4.19 4.77 4.29
CA GLN A 125 -4.18 5.83 5.29
C GLN A 125 -3.81 5.32 6.68
N LEU A 126 -4.38 4.20 7.12
CA LEU A 126 -4.06 3.59 8.42
C LEU A 126 -2.60 3.11 8.45
N GLN A 127 -2.12 2.52 7.37
CA GLN A 127 -0.73 2.08 7.26
C GLN A 127 0.25 3.26 7.34
N GLN A 128 -0.08 4.37 6.69
CA GLN A 128 0.71 5.60 6.78
C GLN A 128 0.74 6.14 8.20
N GLN A 129 -0.40 6.25 8.86
CA GLN A 129 -0.47 6.70 10.26
C GLN A 129 0.34 5.80 11.20
N LEU A 130 0.26 4.47 11.00
CA LEU A 130 1.05 3.52 11.78
C LEU A 130 2.55 3.74 11.60
N ASN A 131 3.00 3.92 10.35
CA ASN A 131 4.41 4.19 10.05
C ASN A 131 4.89 5.52 10.67
N GLU A 132 4.08 6.58 10.59
CA GLU A 132 4.39 7.88 11.20
C GLU A 132 4.50 7.78 12.74
N LEU A 133 3.59 7.05 13.37
CA LEU A 133 3.65 6.80 14.83
C LEU A 133 4.89 5.99 15.22
N GLN A 134 5.22 4.95 14.46
CA GLN A 134 6.42 4.13 14.70
C GLN A 134 7.71 4.96 14.56
N GLU A 135 7.81 5.80 13.52
CA GLU A 135 8.97 6.69 13.34
C GLU A 135 9.06 7.76 14.44
N THR A 136 7.92 8.27 14.91
CA THR A 136 7.89 9.21 16.04
C THR A 136 8.40 8.55 17.32
N LEU A 137 7.94 7.32 17.61
CA LEU A 137 8.41 6.56 18.78
C LEU A 137 9.90 6.22 18.71
N LYS A 138 10.38 5.78 17.53
CA LYS A 138 11.82 5.52 17.30
C LYS A 138 12.63 6.80 17.53
N SER A 139 12.19 7.91 16.93
CA SER A 139 12.85 9.21 17.08
C SER A 139 12.95 9.64 18.55
N ARG A 140 11.85 9.49 19.29
CA ARG A 140 11.81 9.82 20.72
C ARG A 140 12.79 8.97 21.52
N LYS A 141 12.83 7.65 21.31
CA LYS A 141 13.79 6.75 21.99
C LYS A 141 15.23 7.14 21.71
N ILE A 142 15.57 7.52 20.48
CA ILE A 142 16.92 7.95 20.10
C ILE A 142 17.29 9.26 20.80
N VAL A 143 16.39 10.25 20.82
CA VAL A 143 16.60 11.52 21.51
C VAL A 143 16.77 11.31 23.02
N GLU A 144 15.93 10.48 23.66
CA GLU A 144 16.06 10.15 25.09
C GLU A 144 17.41 9.48 25.40
N ARG A 145 17.88 8.55 24.55
CA ARG A 145 19.20 7.92 24.72
C ARG A 145 20.33 8.95 24.61
N ALA A 146 20.26 9.86 23.65
CA ALA A 146 21.27 10.92 23.49
C ALA A 146 21.27 11.90 24.69
N LYS A 147 20.08 12.27 25.21
CA LYS A 147 19.94 13.05 26.45
C LYS A 147 20.65 12.36 27.61
N GLY A 148 20.36 11.07 27.82
CA GLY A 148 21.00 10.28 28.88
C GLY A 148 22.54 10.26 28.77
N LEU A 149 23.09 10.18 27.56
CA LEU A 149 24.54 10.25 27.33
C LEU A 149 25.09 11.64 27.67
N LEU A 150 24.43 12.72 27.24
CA LEU A 150 24.85 14.08 27.59
C LEU A 150 24.80 14.35 29.11
N MET A 151 23.76 13.87 29.80
CA MET A 151 23.63 13.96 31.23
C MET A 151 24.79 13.22 31.95
N LYS A 152 25.05 11.98 31.54
CA LYS A 152 26.07 11.12 32.13
C LYS A 152 27.53 11.61 31.88
N ARG A 153 27.80 12.07 30.66
CA ARG A 153 29.17 12.40 30.24
C ARG A 153 29.54 13.87 30.41
N LYS A 154 28.56 14.79 30.30
CA LYS A 154 28.79 16.24 30.39
C LYS A 154 28.18 16.87 31.63
N GLY A 155 27.50 16.12 32.49
CA GLY A 155 26.86 16.64 33.69
C GLY A 155 25.66 17.56 33.40
N PHE A 156 25.06 17.49 32.19
CA PHE A 156 23.90 18.31 31.83
C PHE A 156 22.69 17.89 32.63
N THR A 157 21.82 18.87 32.96
CA THR A 157 20.45 18.56 33.37
C THR A 157 19.66 18.07 32.16
N GLU A 158 18.53 17.43 32.39
CA GLU A 158 17.64 16.96 31.31
C GLU A 158 17.24 18.09 30.36
N GLU A 159 16.89 19.24 30.92
CA GLU A 159 16.53 20.43 30.14
C GLU A 159 17.68 20.96 29.32
N GLN A 160 18.88 21.01 29.87
CA GLN A 160 20.10 21.43 29.15
C GLN A 160 20.44 20.48 28.01
N ALA A 161 20.33 19.16 28.24
CA ALA A 161 20.57 18.15 27.21
C ALA A 161 19.55 18.28 26.06
N PHE A 162 18.27 18.44 26.37
CA PHE A 162 17.23 18.65 25.36
C PHE A 162 17.47 19.91 24.53
N LYS A 163 17.71 21.06 25.21
CA LYS A 163 17.98 22.34 24.55
C LYS A 163 19.23 22.25 23.64
N ALA A 164 20.29 21.56 24.07
CA ALA A 164 21.50 21.38 23.27
C ALA A 164 21.22 20.61 21.97
N ILE A 165 20.44 19.52 22.04
CA ILE A 165 20.03 18.74 20.85
C ILE A 165 19.18 19.62 19.94
N GLN A 166 18.18 20.31 20.48
CA GLN A 166 17.25 21.15 19.74
C GLN A 166 17.97 22.31 19.01
N GLN A 167 18.80 23.06 19.73
CA GLN A 167 19.55 24.18 19.16
C GLN A 167 20.53 23.73 18.06
N THR A 168 21.16 22.57 18.27
CA THR A 168 22.04 21.98 17.26
C THR A 168 21.26 21.56 16.00
N ALA A 169 20.10 20.98 16.16
CA ALA A 169 19.20 20.62 15.04
C ALA A 169 18.79 21.87 14.25
N MET A 170 18.38 22.92 14.93
CA MET A 170 18.00 24.19 14.31
C MET A 170 19.19 24.84 13.58
N LYS A 171 20.37 24.93 14.23
CA LYS A 171 21.59 25.52 13.64
C LYS A 171 22.08 24.77 12.41
N LYS A 172 21.98 23.44 12.44
CA LYS A 172 22.39 22.58 11.31
C LYS A 172 21.28 22.31 10.30
N ARG A 173 20.06 22.86 10.50
CA ARG A 173 18.88 22.63 9.67
C ARG A 173 18.60 21.15 9.43
N THR A 174 18.66 20.37 10.50
CA THR A 174 18.45 18.91 10.50
C THR A 174 17.44 18.53 11.58
N THR A 175 17.10 17.23 11.67
CA THR A 175 16.17 16.73 12.70
C THR A 175 16.88 16.50 14.05
N MET A 176 16.12 16.58 15.14
CA MET A 176 16.63 16.21 16.47
C MET A 176 17.10 14.73 16.50
N LYS A 177 16.43 13.85 15.75
CA LYS A 177 16.85 12.44 15.57
C LYS A 177 18.27 12.35 15.01
N SER A 178 18.56 13.03 13.92
CA SER A 178 19.89 12.99 13.29
C SER A 178 20.99 13.54 14.20
N VAL A 179 20.70 14.59 14.98
CA VAL A 179 21.65 15.11 15.98
C VAL A 179 21.85 14.09 17.09
N ALA A 180 20.80 13.47 17.56
CA ALA A 180 20.85 12.46 18.62
C ALA A 180 21.61 11.20 18.17
N GLU A 181 21.42 10.74 16.94
CA GLU A 181 22.19 9.64 16.34
C GLU A 181 23.67 9.97 16.27
N ALA A 182 24.02 11.18 15.83
CA ALA A 182 25.42 11.63 15.80
C ALA A 182 26.06 11.68 17.20
N ILE A 183 25.33 12.11 18.22
CA ILE A 183 25.77 12.10 19.61
C ILE A 183 26.03 10.66 20.07
N ILE A 184 25.08 9.75 19.84
CA ILE A 184 25.20 8.34 20.23
C ILE A 184 26.43 7.72 19.57
N THR A 185 26.59 7.90 18.25
CA THR A 185 27.75 7.37 17.50
C THR A 185 29.07 7.91 18.03
N ALA A 186 29.16 9.21 18.30
CA ALA A 186 30.37 9.80 18.84
C ALA A 186 30.80 9.20 20.19
N TYR A 187 29.86 8.94 21.08
CA TYR A 187 30.16 8.35 22.38
C TYR A 187 30.32 6.82 22.38
N GLU A 188 29.84 6.10 21.34
CA GLU A 188 30.09 4.66 21.18
C GLU A 188 31.48 4.35 20.60
N ILE A 189 32.09 5.30 19.90
CA ILE A 189 33.46 5.16 19.36
C ILE A 189 34.51 5.40 20.44
N GLU A 190 34.18 6.12 21.51
CA GLU A 190 35.10 6.45 22.63
C GLU A 190 35.17 5.33 23.70
N MET A 191 34.54 4.18 23.48
CA MET A 191 34.62 2.99 24.33
C MET A 191 35.52 1.92 23.71
#